data_a166f9af8527d649596552f8e1c37d24
#
_entry.id   a166f9af8527d649596552f8e1c37d24
#
_cell.length_a   1.000
_cell.length_b   1.000
_cell.length_c   1.000
_cell.angle_alpha   90.00
_cell.angle_beta   90.00
_cell.angle_gamma   90.00
#
_symmetry.space_group_name_H-M   'P 1'
#
loop_
_entity.id
_entity.type
_entity.pdbx_description
1 polymer ?
#
loop_
_entity_poly.entity_id
_entity_poly.type
_entity_poly.pdbx_seq_one_letter_code
_entity_poly.pdbx_strand_id
1 'polypeptide(L)'
;MIEYGERLEAALKARNTTISQLASGMGVSYQAVKRVIDGLSKAFSAANNTKAAAFLRISPDWLATGQGSMEMGFDANAKPVPLGMRPYPVISCVQAGMLKEINVPYGPGDGFDVEFGDDDTSKWSFFLEIEGDSMLPDFRPGDRVLIDPEVTPRPGDFVAARNTKQEATFKKYRVRGIDELGAEIFELVPLNDNYPVLRSDEHHLVVIGTMIEHRRKFRRK
;
A
#
# COMPACT_ATOMS: atom_id res chain seq x y z
N MET A 1 -7.52 -33.83 -19.67
CA MET A 1 -8.36 -32.62 -19.42
C MET A 1 -9.30 -33.01 -18.31
N ILE A 2 -9.32 -32.28 -17.18
CA ILE A 2 -10.19 -32.60 -16.05
C ILE A 2 -11.64 -32.40 -16.49
N GLU A 3 -12.51 -33.35 -16.20
CA GLU A 3 -13.91 -33.30 -16.62
C GLU A 3 -14.73 -32.33 -15.76
N TYR A 4 -15.91 -31.92 -16.25
CA TYR A 4 -16.77 -30.96 -15.56
C TYR A 4 -17.17 -31.44 -14.15
N GLY A 5 -17.53 -32.73 -14.01
CA GLY A 5 -17.89 -33.33 -12.72
C GLY A 5 -16.76 -33.30 -11.72
N GLU A 6 -15.53 -33.59 -12.15
CA GLU A 6 -14.32 -33.52 -11.30
C GLU A 6 -14.01 -32.08 -10.85
N ARG A 7 -14.19 -31.10 -11.76
CA ARG A 7 -14.03 -29.67 -11.36
C ARG A 7 -15.09 -29.24 -10.34
N LEU A 8 -16.33 -29.67 -10.52
CA LEU A 8 -17.41 -29.38 -9.58
C LEU A 8 -17.12 -30.01 -8.20
N GLU A 9 -16.64 -31.23 -8.16
CA GLU A 9 -16.27 -31.91 -6.93
C GLU A 9 -15.07 -31.23 -6.23
N ALA A 10 -14.06 -30.83 -6.99
CA ALA A 10 -12.93 -30.06 -6.49
C ALA A 10 -13.38 -28.72 -5.86
N ALA A 11 -14.32 -28.04 -6.53
CA ALA A 11 -14.88 -26.78 -6.01
C ALA A 11 -15.69 -26.98 -4.73
N LEU A 12 -16.51 -28.03 -4.65
CA LEU A 12 -17.24 -28.38 -3.44
C LEU A 12 -16.30 -28.63 -2.25
N LYS A 13 -15.23 -29.39 -2.50
CA LYS A 13 -14.21 -29.68 -1.49
C LYS A 13 -13.48 -28.41 -1.04
N ALA A 14 -13.06 -27.56 -1.97
CA ALA A 14 -12.35 -26.31 -1.67
C ALA A 14 -13.21 -25.32 -0.87
N ARG A 15 -14.53 -25.35 -1.06
CA ARG A 15 -15.48 -24.47 -0.34
C ARG A 15 -16.13 -25.15 0.87
N ASN A 16 -15.70 -26.34 1.23
CA ASN A 16 -16.28 -27.16 2.31
C ASN A 16 -17.82 -27.23 2.23
N THR A 17 -18.34 -27.41 1.02
CA THR A 17 -19.76 -27.38 0.69
C THR A 17 -20.23 -28.77 0.28
N THR A 18 -21.39 -29.19 0.76
CA THR A 18 -21.98 -30.47 0.41
C THR A 18 -22.85 -30.38 -0.86
N ILE A 19 -23.06 -31.53 -1.52
CA ILE A 19 -23.97 -31.64 -2.68
C ILE A 19 -25.36 -31.13 -2.32
N SER A 20 -25.87 -31.44 -1.12
CA SER A 20 -27.19 -31.00 -0.66
C SER A 20 -27.27 -29.48 -0.52
N GLN A 21 -26.23 -28.85 0.01
CA GLN A 21 -26.17 -27.38 0.14
C GLN A 21 -26.12 -26.70 -1.24
N LEU A 22 -25.31 -27.22 -2.16
CA LEU A 22 -25.28 -26.72 -3.53
C LEU A 22 -26.64 -26.87 -4.23
N ALA A 23 -27.25 -28.05 -4.14
CA ALA A 23 -28.57 -28.31 -4.74
C ALA A 23 -29.63 -27.34 -4.22
N SER A 24 -29.69 -27.14 -2.89
CA SER A 24 -30.59 -26.18 -2.27
C SER A 24 -30.30 -24.75 -2.72
N GLY A 25 -29.03 -24.33 -2.73
CA GLY A 25 -28.61 -22.98 -3.14
C GLY A 25 -28.89 -22.66 -4.61
N MET A 26 -28.85 -23.67 -5.47
CA MET A 26 -29.18 -23.53 -6.90
C MET A 26 -30.68 -23.66 -7.20
N GLY A 27 -31.48 -24.16 -6.26
CA GLY A 27 -32.89 -24.48 -6.48
C GLY A 27 -33.10 -25.70 -7.40
N VAL A 28 -32.22 -26.71 -7.33
CA VAL A 28 -32.30 -27.96 -8.09
C VAL A 28 -32.33 -29.17 -7.16
N SER A 29 -32.69 -30.34 -7.68
CA SER A 29 -32.69 -31.56 -6.88
C SER A 29 -31.27 -32.05 -6.58
N TYR A 30 -31.06 -32.73 -5.45
CA TYR A 30 -29.82 -33.44 -5.15
C TYR A 30 -29.37 -34.37 -6.26
N GLN A 31 -30.34 -35.11 -6.85
CA GLN A 31 -30.11 -36.03 -7.96
C GLN A 31 -29.55 -35.35 -9.21
N ALA A 32 -30.00 -34.11 -9.48
CA ALA A 32 -29.49 -33.34 -10.63
C ALA A 32 -28.01 -33.00 -10.47
N VAL A 33 -27.58 -32.60 -9.28
CA VAL A 33 -26.17 -32.31 -8.99
C VAL A 33 -25.37 -33.61 -9.00
N LYS A 34 -25.84 -34.65 -8.36
CA LYS A 34 -25.18 -35.96 -8.27
C LYS A 34 -24.91 -36.57 -9.65
N ARG A 35 -25.88 -36.49 -10.59
CA ARG A 35 -25.72 -36.99 -11.96
C ARG A 35 -24.58 -36.30 -12.74
N VAL A 36 -24.35 -35.01 -12.45
CA VAL A 36 -23.24 -34.26 -13.07
C VAL A 36 -21.90 -34.69 -12.49
N ILE A 37 -21.83 -34.87 -11.17
CA ILE A 37 -20.60 -35.36 -10.51
C ILE A 37 -20.23 -36.74 -10.93
N ASP A 38 -21.23 -37.65 -11.01
CA ASP A 38 -21.03 -39.06 -11.44
C ASP A 38 -20.79 -39.21 -12.94
N GLY A 39 -20.74 -38.13 -13.71
CA GLY A 39 -20.51 -38.16 -15.16
C GLY A 39 -21.72 -38.65 -16.00
N LEU A 40 -22.86 -38.87 -15.37
CA LEU A 40 -24.13 -39.24 -16.03
C LEU A 40 -24.75 -38.08 -16.83
N SER A 41 -24.31 -36.87 -16.55
CA SER A 41 -24.59 -35.66 -17.34
C SER A 41 -23.28 -34.94 -17.57
N LYS A 42 -23.01 -34.53 -18.83
CA LYS A 42 -21.74 -33.92 -19.23
C LYS A 42 -21.41 -32.61 -18.46
N ALA A 43 -22.42 -31.80 -18.21
CA ALA A 43 -22.28 -30.51 -17.50
C ALA A 43 -23.67 -30.00 -17.10
N PHE A 44 -23.71 -28.95 -16.28
CA PHE A 44 -24.91 -28.13 -16.11
C PHE A 44 -25.22 -27.33 -17.39
N SER A 45 -26.47 -26.90 -17.54
CA SER A 45 -26.83 -25.85 -18.50
C SER A 45 -26.11 -24.54 -18.14
N ALA A 46 -25.95 -23.62 -19.10
CA ALA A 46 -25.28 -22.35 -18.86
C ALA A 46 -25.88 -21.59 -17.65
N ALA A 47 -27.21 -21.56 -17.52
CA ALA A 47 -27.89 -20.93 -16.40
C ALA A 47 -27.57 -21.62 -15.05
N ASN A 48 -27.53 -22.94 -15.01
CA ASN A 48 -27.18 -23.69 -13.81
C ASN A 48 -25.67 -23.63 -13.49
N ASN A 49 -24.82 -23.57 -14.51
CA ASN A 49 -23.38 -23.33 -14.32
C ASN A 49 -23.12 -21.99 -13.63
N THR A 50 -23.78 -20.92 -14.09
CA THR A 50 -23.67 -19.58 -13.46
C THR A 50 -24.19 -19.61 -12.01
N LYS A 51 -25.31 -20.30 -11.72
CA LYS A 51 -25.82 -20.44 -10.35
C LYS A 51 -24.85 -21.23 -9.46
N ALA A 52 -24.31 -22.35 -9.95
CA ALA A 52 -23.33 -23.13 -9.22
C ALA A 52 -22.07 -22.34 -8.92
N ALA A 53 -21.53 -21.65 -9.93
CA ALA A 53 -20.35 -20.81 -9.79
C ALA A 53 -20.57 -19.67 -8.80
N ALA A 54 -21.72 -18.98 -8.86
CA ALA A 54 -22.06 -17.91 -7.92
C ALA A 54 -22.20 -18.43 -6.49
N PHE A 55 -22.87 -19.56 -6.28
CA PHE A 55 -23.04 -20.16 -4.95
C PHE A 55 -21.69 -20.58 -4.34
N LEU A 56 -20.83 -21.20 -5.15
CA LEU A 56 -19.50 -21.63 -4.73
C LEU A 56 -18.46 -20.52 -4.73
N ARG A 57 -18.79 -19.30 -5.22
CA ARG A 57 -17.89 -18.18 -5.39
C ARG A 57 -16.63 -18.55 -6.19
N ILE A 58 -16.86 -19.18 -7.36
CA ILE A 58 -15.81 -19.59 -8.28
C ILE A 58 -16.07 -19.02 -9.68
N SER A 59 -15.05 -19.04 -10.54
CA SER A 59 -15.18 -18.62 -11.95
C SER A 59 -16.15 -19.54 -12.71
N PRO A 60 -17.21 -19.01 -13.34
CA PRO A 60 -18.11 -19.78 -14.18
C PRO A 60 -17.40 -20.34 -15.42
N ASP A 61 -16.41 -19.61 -15.96
CA ASP A 61 -15.63 -20.05 -17.13
C ASP A 61 -14.71 -21.21 -16.77
N TRP A 62 -14.04 -21.12 -15.60
CA TRP A 62 -13.25 -22.23 -15.10
C TRP A 62 -14.10 -23.47 -14.86
N LEU A 63 -15.27 -23.32 -14.25
CA LEU A 63 -16.17 -24.45 -14.02
C LEU A 63 -16.63 -25.07 -15.34
N ALA A 64 -16.96 -24.26 -16.35
CA ALA A 64 -17.43 -24.71 -17.65
C ALA A 64 -16.33 -25.34 -18.51
N THR A 65 -15.14 -24.72 -18.56
CA THR A 65 -14.11 -25.06 -19.55
C THR A 65 -12.84 -25.65 -18.94
N GLY A 66 -12.58 -25.42 -17.67
CA GLY A 66 -11.31 -25.71 -16.99
C GLY A 66 -10.18 -24.75 -17.31
N GLN A 67 -10.46 -23.68 -18.05
CA GLN A 67 -9.46 -22.64 -18.34
C GLN A 67 -9.47 -21.53 -17.29
N GLY A 68 -8.30 -20.97 -16.99
CA GLY A 68 -8.15 -19.92 -16.01
C GLY A 68 -8.05 -20.43 -14.55
N SER A 69 -8.30 -19.56 -13.60
CA SER A 69 -8.31 -19.87 -12.17
C SER A 69 -9.70 -20.26 -11.68
N MET A 70 -9.77 -21.20 -10.73
CA MET A 70 -11.00 -21.52 -10.01
C MET A 70 -11.55 -20.33 -9.24
N GLU A 71 -10.67 -19.52 -8.68
CA GLU A 71 -11.07 -18.29 -7.98
C GLU A 71 -11.71 -17.32 -8.96
N MET A 72 -12.79 -16.63 -8.52
CA MET A 72 -13.32 -15.51 -9.30
C MET A 72 -12.23 -14.44 -9.36
N GLY A 73 -11.57 -14.33 -10.51
CA GLY A 73 -10.68 -13.23 -10.78
C GLY A 73 -11.47 -11.91 -10.70
N PHE A 74 -10.98 -10.93 -9.99
CA PHE A 74 -11.40 -9.56 -10.21
C PHE A 74 -11.19 -9.26 -11.69
N ASP A 75 -12.06 -8.43 -12.28
CA ASP A 75 -12.00 -8.06 -13.69
C ASP A 75 -10.56 -7.87 -14.15
N ALA A 76 -10.24 -8.33 -15.35
CA ALA A 76 -8.89 -8.32 -15.94
C ALA A 76 -8.23 -6.92 -16.02
N ASN A 77 -8.94 -5.89 -15.61
CA ASN A 77 -8.47 -4.51 -15.47
C ASN A 77 -7.83 -4.22 -14.11
N ALA A 78 -7.95 -5.12 -13.13
CA ALA A 78 -7.26 -5.02 -11.85
C ALA A 78 -6.20 -6.11 -11.77
N LYS A 79 -4.94 -5.74 -11.85
CA LYS A 79 -3.85 -6.64 -11.45
C LYS A 79 -4.01 -6.89 -9.95
N PRO A 80 -3.95 -8.17 -9.47
CA PRO A 80 -3.85 -8.40 -8.03
C PRO A 80 -2.58 -7.68 -7.55
N VAL A 81 -2.78 -6.63 -6.78
CA VAL A 81 -1.68 -6.02 -6.03
C VAL A 81 -1.35 -7.00 -4.91
N PRO A 82 -0.09 -7.44 -4.77
CA PRO A 82 0.31 -8.19 -3.59
C PRO A 82 -0.09 -7.37 -2.36
N LEU A 83 -0.83 -7.97 -1.43
CA LEU A 83 -1.15 -7.36 -0.14
C LEU A 83 0.11 -7.40 0.76
N GLY A 84 1.20 -6.80 0.29
CA GLY A 84 2.36 -6.46 1.07
C GLY A 84 2.22 -5.06 1.61
N MET A 85 1.12 -4.76 2.31
CA MET A 85 1.03 -3.49 3.01
C MET A 85 1.82 -3.58 4.30
N ARG A 86 2.87 -2.78 4.39
CA ARG A 86 3.68 -2.62 5.58
C ARG A 86 3.12 -1.47 6.43
N PRO A 87 3.06 -1.64 7.77
CA PRO A 87 2.77 -0.53 8.68
C PRO A 87 3.98 0.41 8.80
N TYR A 88 3.74 1.70 8.65
CA TYR A 88 4.72 2.76 8.87
C TYR A 88 4.27 3.63 10.05
N PRO A 89 5.16 4.00 10.97
CA PRO A 89 4.81 4.94 12.03
C PRO A 89 4.55 6.33 11.42
N VAL A 90 3.57 7.03 11.98
CA VAL A 90 3.32 8.45 11.68
C VAL A 90 3.90 9.27 12.81
N ILE A 91 4.85 10.16 12.49
CA ILE A 91 5.53 11.00 13.47
C ILE A 91 5.34 12.49 13.14
N SER A 92 5.34 13.31 14.17
CA SER A 92 5.36 14.78 14.03
C SER A 92 6.77 15.30 13.75
N CYS A 93 6.88 16.55 13.30
CA CYS A 93 8.16 17.23 13.13
C CYS A 93 8.98 17.25 14.43
N VAL A 94 8.33 17.42 15.59
CA VAL A 94 9.01 17.41 16.89
C VAL A 94 9.63 16.04 17.18
N GLN A 95 8.88 14.97 16.95
CA GLN A 95 9.38 13.61 17.14
C GLN A 95 10.50 13.28 16.16
N ALA A 96 10.37 13.70 14.88
CA ALA A 96 11.40 13.51 13.86
C ALA A 96 12.72 14.20 14.23
N GLY A 97 12.67 15.37 14.85
CA GLY A 97 13.85 16.08 15.34
C GLY A 97 14.61 15.34 16.44
N MET A 98 13.89 14.62 17.30
CA MET A 98 14.45 13.85 18.41
C MET A 98 15.04 12.49 18.01
N LEU A 99 14.82 12.06 16.77
CA LEU A 99 15.35 10.79 16.27
C LEU A 99 16.88 10.85 16.24
N LYS A 100 17.53 10.38 17.30
CA LYS A 100 18.94 10.03 17.30
C LYS A 100 19.04 8.68 16.59
N GLU A 101 19.81 8.63 15.52
CA GLU A 101 20.05 7.40 14.73
C GLU A 101 18.96 6.33 14.87
N ILE A 102 18.14 6.15 13.87
CA ILE A 102 17.07 5.14 13.89
C ILE A 102 17.73 3.75 13.87
N ASN A 103 18.17 3.29 15.03
CA ASN A 103 18.85 2.00 15.19
C ASN A 103 17.86 0.83 15.42
N VAL A 104 16.58 1.12 15.61
CA VAL A 104 15.52 0.11 15.79
C VAL A 104 14.33 0.48 14.93
N PRO A 105 13.86 -0.43 14.05
CA PRO A 105 12.64 -0.21 13.30
C PRO A 105 11.46 -0.04 14.27
N TYR A 106 10.63 0.95 14.02
CA TYR A 106 9.39 1.14 14.79
C TYR A 106 8.47 -0.05 14.60
N GLY A 107 8.01 -0.65 15.71
CA GLY A 107 7.04 -1.73 15.71
C GLY A 107 5.62 -1.25 15.98
N PRO A 108 4.61 -2.02 15.57
CA PRO A 108 3.24 -1.77 16.01
C PRO A 108 3.17 -1.81 17.54
N GLY A 109 2.73 -0.72 18.16
CA GLY A 109 2.61 -0.61 19.62
C GLY A 109 3.57 0.39 20.30
N ASP A 110 4.48 1.03 19.56
CA ASP A 110 5.41 2.03 20.10
C ASP A 110 4.77 3.41 20.38
N GLY A 111 3.43 3.50 20.36
CA GLY A 111 2.68 4.70 20.72
C GLY A 111 2.50 5.70 19.58
N PHE A 112 2.81 5.31 18.35
CA PHE A 112 2.61 6.13 17.15
C PHE A 112 1.32 5.72 16.41
N ASP A 113 0.69 6.69 15.73
CA ASP A 113 -0.27 6.40 14.69
C ASP A 113 0.41 5.57 13.58
N VAL A 114 -0.36 4.75 12.89
CA VAL A 114 0.15 3.86 11.85
C VAL A 114 -0.58 4.13 10.53
N GLU A 115 0.18 4.29 9.46
CA GLU A 115 -0.32 4.28 8.08
C GLU A 115 0.21 3.03 7.36
N PHE A 116 -0.59 2.48 6.44
CA PHE A 116 -0.18 1.34 5.63
C PHE A 116 0.26 1.80 4.25
N GLY A 117 1.35 1.26 3.74
CA GLY A 117 1.88 1.53 2.41
C GLY A 117 2.57 0.32 1.81
N ASP A 118 3.01 0.45 0.56
CA ASP A 118 3.73 -0.61 -0.15
C ASP A 118 5.05 -0.93 0.55
N ASP A 119 5.52 -2.18 0.47
CA ASP A 119 6.74 -2.66 1.13
C ASP A 119 7.95 -2.58 0.17
N ASP A 120 8.07 -1.46 -0.54
CA ASP A 120 9.14 -1.20 -1.52
C ASP A 120 10.18 -0.17 -1.03
N THR A 121 10.11 0.23 0.24
CA THR A 121 10.96 1.24 0.86
C THR A 121 11.85 0.65 1.94
N SER A 122 12.83 1.44 2.43
CA SER A 122 13.68 1.00 3.52
C SER A 122 12.89 0.68 4.80
N LYS A 123 13.42 -0.22 5.62
CA LYS A 123 12.79 -0.58 6.92
C LYS A 123 12.71 0.59 7.92
N TRP A 124 13.40 1.69 7.62
CA TRP A 124 13.50 2.89 8.45
C TRP A 124 12.52 3.99 8.02
N SER A 125 11.78 3.76 6.93
CA SER A 125 10.83 4.73 6.40
C SER A 125 9.69 4.98 7.38
N PHE A 126 9.23 6.23 7.41
CA PHE A 126 8.14 6.70 8.28
C PHE A 126 7.31 7.78 7.58
N PHE A 127 6.07 7.93 7.98
CA PHE A 127 5.27 9.09 7.59
C PHE A 127 5.53 10.26 8.52
N LEU A 128 5.79 11.42 7.92
CA LEU A 128 5.85 12.70 8.61
C LEU A 128 4.54 13.44 8.36
N GLU A 129 3.86 13.86 9.42
CA GLU A 129 2.70 14.73 9.31
C GLU A 129 3.15 16.19 9.14
N ILE A 130 2.62 16.85 8.10
CA ILE A 130 2.97 18.24 7.78
C ILE A 130 2.24 19.17 8.74
N GLU A 131 3.02 20.03 9.40
CA GLU A 131 2.56 21.09 10.28
C GLU A 131 2.90 22.46 9.69
N GLY A 132 2.05 23.46 9.95
CA GLY A 132 2.27 24.81 9.46
C GLY A 132 2.05 24.96 7.94
N ASP A 133 2.38 26.12 7.43
CA ASP A 133 2.05 26.58 6.08
C ASP A 133 3.27 26.95 5.21
N SER A 134 4.48 26.66 5.70
CA SER A 134 5.75 26.99 5.00
C SER A 134 5.93 26.28 3.66
N MET A 135 5.16 25.20 3.44
CA MET A 135 5.22 24.40 2.20
C MET A 135 3.96 24.52 1.35
N LEU A 136 3.11 25.52 1.63
CA LEU A 136 2.01 25.88 0.73
C LEU A 136 2.56 26.40 -0.61
N PRO A 137 1.81 26.17 -1.72
CA PRO A 137 0.47 25.55 -1.80
C PRO A 137 0.50 24.02 -1.91
N ASP A 138 1.66 23.40 -2.16
CA ASP A 138 1.76 21.99 -2.55
C ASP A 138 1.54 21.04 -1.37
N PHE A 139 1.98 21.41 -0.18
CA PHE A 139 1.78 20.63 1.04
C PHE A 139 0.98 21.44 2.05
N ARG A 140 -0.08 20.85 2.58
CA ARG A 140 -0.99 21.50 3.54
C ARG A 140 -0.86 20.88 4.93
N PRO A 141 -1.16 21.63 5.99
CA PRO A 141 -1.24 21.04 7.32
C PRO A 141 -2.17 19.83 7.36
N GLY A 142 -1.69 18.72 7.94
CA GLY A 142 -2.37 17.45 8.00
C GLY A 142 -2.15 16.52 6.78
N ASP A 143 -1.42 16.97 5.74
CA ASP A 143 -0.89 16.06 4.73
C ASP A 143 0.18 15.15 5.36
N ARG A 144 0.37 13.96 4.83
CA ARG A 144 1.39 13.01 5.27
C ARG A 144 2.36 12.71 4.14
N VAL A 145 3.64 12.74 4.43
CA VAL A 145 4.70 12.44 3.47
C VAL A 145 5.52 11.26 3.96
N LEU A 146 5.76 10.27 3.09
CA LEU A 146 6.61 9.12 3.40
C LEU A 146 8.06 9.53 3.18
N ILE A 147 8.84 9.45 4.23
CA ILE A 147 10.26 9.80 4.28
C ILE A 147 11.07 8.51 4.35
N ASP A 148 12.04 8.36 3.44
CA ASP A 148 12.98 7.25 3.45
C ASP A 148 14.40 7.76 3.77
N PRO A 149 14.99 7.35 4.91
CA PRO A 149 16.34 7.74 5.29
C PRO A 149 17.45 7.16 4.42
N GLU A 150 17.21 6.06 3.70
CA GLU A 150 18.22 5.43 2.84
C GLU A 150 18.26 6.03 1.43
N VAL A 151 17.31 6.90 1.08
CA VAL A 151 17.26 7.58 -0.21
C VAL A 151 18.07 8.88 -0.15
N THR A 152 19.18 8.94 -0.89
CA THR A 152 19.98 10.15 -1.02
C THR A 152 19.21 11.22 -1.81
N PRO A 153 19.05 12.44 -1.27
CA PRO A 153 18.31 13.49 -1.95
C PRO A 153 19.02 14.01 -3.21
N ARG A 154 18.25 14.38 -4.18
CA ARG A 154 18.69 15.08 -5.38
C ARG A 154 18.20 16.53 -5.36
N PRO A 155 18.89 17.45 -6.06
CA PRO A 155 18.43 18.83 -6.18
C PRO A 155 16.98 18.88 -6.70
N GLY A 156 16.09 19.51 -5.93
CA GLY A 156 14.68 19.59 -6.23
C GLY A 156 13.79 18.65 -5.43
N ASP A 157 14.33 17.63 -4.80
CA ASP A 157 13.59 16.72 -3.92
C ASP A 157 13.11 17.46 -2.66
N PHE A 158 12.14 16.86 -1.98
CA PHE A 158 11.68 17.32 -0.69
C PHE A 158 12.27 16.41 0.40
N VAL A 159 12.78 17.03 1.45
CA VAL A 159 13.49 16.32 2.52
C VAL A 159 12.97 16.71 3.90
N ALA A 160 13.04 15.77 4.83
CA ALA A 160 13.03 16.07 6.24
C ALA A 160 14.47 16.29 6.70
N ALA A 161 14.73 17.36 7.42
CA ALA A 161 16.05 17.69 7.96
C ALA A 161 15.92 18.23 9.38
N ARG A 162 16.97 18.15 10.17
CA ARG A 162 17.03 18.69 11.54
C ARG A 162 18.26 19.56 11.77
N ASN A 163 18.18 20.43 12.74
CA ASN A 163 19.31 21.20 13.25
C ASN A 163 19.93 20.56 14.52
N THR A 164 20.98 21.17 15.06
CA THR A 164 21.62 20.73 16.31
C THR A 164 20.71 20.78 17.54
N LYS A 165 19.67 21.60 17.53
CA LYS A 165 18.65 21.68 18.59
C LYS A 165 17.60 20.60 18.49
N GLN A 166 17.72 19.66 17.53
CA GLN A 166 16.75 18.61 17.26
C GLN A 166 15.38 19.13 16.78
N GLU A 167 15.36 20.30 16.15
CA GLU A 167 14.17 20.83 15.50
C GLU A 167 14.15 20.32 14.07
N ALA A 168 13.14 19.53 13.70
CA ALA A 168 12.99 19.06 12.33
C ALA A 168 12.13 19.98 11.50
N THR A 169 12.41 20.01 10.21
CA THR A 169 11.65 20.74 9.19
C THR A 169 11.55 19.95 7.91
N PHE A 170 10.50 20.19 7.13
CA PHE A 170 10.29 19.61 5.81
C PHE A 170 10.36 20.72 4.76
N LYS A 171 11.28 20.61 3.80
CA LYS A 171 11.56 21.65 2.79
C LYS A 171 12.04 21.05 1.49
N LYS A 172 12.11 21.89 0.43
CA LYS A 172 12.72 21.55 -0.83
C LYS A 172 14.24 21.64 -0.71
N TYR A 173 14.93 20.59 -1.17
CA TYR A 173 16.37 20.49 -1.14
C TYR A 173 17.00 21.17 -2.37
N ARG A 174 18.02 22.01 -2.13
CA ARG A 174 18.77 22.71 -3.17
C ARG A 174 20.26 22.73 -2.86
N VAL A 175 21.06 22.13 -3.72
CA VAL A 175 22.53 22.14 -3.59
C VAL A 175 23.10 23.51 -3.96
N ARG A 176 24.09 23.98 -3.22
CA ARG A 176 24.80 25.24 -3.46
C ARG A 176 26.25 25.05 -3.83
N GLY A 177 26.88 24.02 -3.36
CA GLY A 177 28.28 23.76 -3.62
C GLY A 177 28.89 22.78 -2.65
N ILE A 178 30.18 22.86 -2.49
CA ILE A 178 30.97 22.00 -1.61
C ILE A 178 31.81 22.92 -0.74
N ASP A 179 31.96 22.63 0.54
CA ASP A 179 32.83 23.36 1.44
C ASP A 179 34.32 22.97 1.25
N GLU A 180 35.20 23.62 2.01
CA GLU A 180 36.67 23.39 1.95
C GLU A 180 37.05 21.96 2.38
N LEU A 181 36.16 21.26 3.10
CA LEU A 181 36.36 19.88 3.58
C LEU A 181 35.75 18.83 2.63
N GLY A 182 35.09 19.26 1.55
CA GLY A 182 34.45 18.39 0.57
C GLY A 182 33.02 17.99 0.95
N ALA A 183 32.43 18.59 1.99
CA ALA A 183 31.04 18.36 2.35
C ALA A 183 30.10 19.24 1.52
N GLU A 184 28.94 18.68 1.15
CA GLU A 184 27.94 19.38 0.34
C GLU A 184 27.25 20.48 1.16
N ILE A 185 27.27 21.71 0.63
CA ILE A 185 26.50 22.83 1.15
C ILE A 185 25.15 22.85 0.44
N PHE A 186 24.07 22.76 1.20
CA PHE A 186 22.72 22.77 0.67
C PHE A 186 21.83 23.80 1.38
N GLU A 187 20.74 24.11 0.75
CA GLU A 187 19.68 24.96 1.25
C GLU A 187 18.38 24.18 1.36
N LEU A 188 17.63 24.50 2.38
CA LEU A 188 16.24 24.07 2.59
C LEU A 188 15.32 25.24 2.24
N VAL A 189 14.64 25.10 1.09
CA VAL A 189 13.82 26.17 0.49
C VAL A 189 12.37 25.92 0.79
N PRO A 190 11.67 26.85 1.48
CA PRO A 190 10.22 26.79 1.61
C PRO A 190 9.54 27.01 0.25
N LEU A 191 8.32 26.53 0.08
CA LEU A 191 7.48 26.88 -1.07
C LEU A 191 6.68 28.17 -0.84
N ASN A 192 6.45 28.53 0.40
CA ASN A 192 5.82 29.78 0.80
C ASN A 192 6.91 30.85 1.04
N ASP A 193 6.91 31.88 0.19
CA ASP A 193 7.91 32.95 0.19
C ASP A 193 7.92 33.80 1.48
N ASN A 194 6.91 33.65 2.35
CA ASN A 194 6.91 34.30 3.67
C ASN A 194 7.90 33.69 4.67
N TYR A 195 8.52 32.57 4.31
CA TYR A 195 9.48 31.86 5.15
C TYR A 195 10.90 31.97 4.62
N PRO A 196 11.90 32.05 5.49
CA PRO A 196 13.30 32.18 5.06
C PRO A 196 13.83 30.84 4.51
N VAL A 197 14.78 30.95 3.59
CA VAL A 197 15.63 29.84 3.18
C VAL A 197 16.64 29.56 4.31
N LEU A 198 16.82 28.26 4.62
CA LEU A 198 17.77 27.82 5.66
C LEU A 198 18.99 27.21 4.98
N ARG A 199 20.19 27.61 5.38
CA ARG A 199 21.46 27.10 4.85
C ARG A 199 22.07 26.06 5.80
N SER A 200 22.64 25.00 5.26
CA SER A 200 23.21 23.89 6.02
C SER A 200 24.44 24.32 6.83
N ASP A 201 25.27 25.18 6.28
CA ASP A 201 26.49 25.71 6.92
C ASP A 201 26.18 26.70 8.08
N GLU A 202 25.10 27.45 7.98
CA GLU A 202 24.68 28.43 9.02
C GLU A 202 23.89 27.78 10.14
N HIS A 203 23.05 26.80 9.81
CA HIS A 203 22.11 26.19 10.76
C HIS A 203 22.50 24.77 11.19
N HIS A 204 23.65 24.26 10.72
CA HIS A 204 24.14 22.91 10.98
C HIS A 204 23.07 21.83 10.70
N LEU A 205 22.48 21.91 9.50
CA LEU A 205 21.40 21.04 9.10
C LEU A 205 21.91 19.66 8.70
N VAL A 206 21.15 18.63 9.10
CA VAL A 206 21.38 17.24 8.71
C VAL A 206 20.10 16.71 8.10
N VAL A 207 20.18 16.13 6.90
CA VAL A 207 19.05 15.47 6.26
C VAL A 207 18.72 14.19 7.04
N ILE A 208 17.45 14.01 7.39
CA ILE A 208 16.91 12.81 8.05
C ILE A 208 16.52 11.77 6.99
N GLY A 209 15.94 12.22 5.88
CA GLY A 209 15.54 11.37 4.76
C GLY A 209 14.83 12.15 3.66
N THR A 210 14.61 11.47 2.55
CA THR A 210 14.01 12.02 1.33
C THR A 210 12.55 11.59 1.21
N MET A 211 11.68 12.50 0.78
CA MET A 211 10.28 12.19 0.51
C MET A 211 10.17 11.32 -0.75
N ILE A 212 9.43 10.23 -0.63
CA ILE A 212 9.15 9.31 -1.73
C ILE A 212 7.66 9.22 -2.08
N GLU A 213 6.77 9.62 -1.15
CA GLU A 213 5.34 9.61 -1.36
C GLU A 213 4.67 10.77 -0.62
N HIS A 214 3.58 11.31 -1.18
CA HIS A 214 2.74 12.34 -0.56
C HIS A 214 1.30 11.87 -0.52
N ARG A 215 0.68 11.91 0.67
CA ARG A 215 -0.72 11.57 0.91
C ARG A 215 -1.49 12.77 1.39
N ARG A 216 -2.60 13.06 0.70
CA ARG A 216 -3.55 14.09 1.08
C ARG A 216 -4.92 13.51 1.37
N LYS A 217 -5.44 13.76 2.57
CA LYS A 217 -6.81 13.39 2.93
C LYS A 217 -7.76 14.54 2.64
N PHE A 218 -8.68 14.35 1.69
CA PHE A 218 -9.77 15.29 1.46
C PHE A 218 -10.91 14.99 2.44
N ARG A 219 -11.24 15.92 3.33
CA ARG A 219 -12.41 15.77 4.20
C ARG A 219 -13.66 15.72 3.30
N ARG A 220 -14.43 14.65 3.39
CA ARG A 220 -15.80 14.66 2.91
C ARG A 220 -16.59 15.58 3.85
N LYS A 221 -17.31 16.57 3.28
CA LYS A 221 -18.28 17.38 4.03
C LYS A 221 -19.46 16.52 4.44
#